data_534d25147b52be3b5ac42324bcf6aee6
#
_entry.id   534d25147b52be3b5ac42324bcf6aee6
#
_cell.length_a   1.000
_cell.length_b   1.000
_cell.length_c   1.000
_cell.angle_alpha   90.00
_cell.angle_beta   90.00
_cell.angle_gamma   90.00
#
_symmetry.space_group_name_H-M   'P 1'
#
loop_
_entity.id
_entity.type
_entity.pdbx_description
1 polymer ?
#
loop_
_entity_poly.entity_id
_entity_poly.type
_entity_poly.pdbx_seq_one_letter_code
_entity_poly.pdbx_strand_id
1 'polypeptide(L)'
;MHTLNFTDKKTISELTAKMLFEIDAVHFRSDKPFIFTSGTASPVYIDCRKIISYPRVRSTLMDFGASVLAKNVGFEQFDAVAGGETAGIPFAAFIAERLSLPMQYVRKKPKGFGRDALIEGDIKEGQRILLVEDLTTDGGSKLNFANAIRKAGAIVNHTFVIFYYDIFKDTISSLQNNSLNLHYLATWWDVLNCAKELNKFDQKTLQSVENFLNNPKDWSKENGGK
;
A
#
# COMPACT_ATOMS: atom_id res chain seq x y z
N MET A 1 -3.33 -11.47 32.96
CA MET A 1 -4.09 -11.27 31.72
C MET A 1 -3.38 -10.15 30.95
N HIS A 2 -2.51 -10.49 29.98
CA HIS A 2 -1.86 -9.46 29.16
C HIS A 2 -2.92 -8.91 28.20
N THR A 3 -3.40 -7.69 28.44
CA THR A 3 -4.18 -6.95 27.47
C THR A 3 -3.26 -6.67 26.27
N LEU A 4 -3.54 -7.28 25.14
CA LEU A 4 -2.95 -6.89 23.86
C LEU A 4 -3.38 -5.45 23.57
N ASN A 5 -2.58 -4.48 23.94
CA ASN A 5 -2.79 -3.09 23.57
C ASN A 5 -2.40 -2.94 22.09
N PHE A 6 -3.38 -3.08 21.20
CA PHE A 6 -3.18 -2.70 19.81
C PHE A 6 -2.92 -1.20 19.72
N THR A 7 -1.82 -0.84 19.08
CA THR A 7 -1.54 0.57 18.77
C THR A 7 -2.72 1.17 17.99
N ASP A 8 -3.15 2.36 18.35
CA ASP A 8 -4.27 3.02 17.66
C ASP A 8 -3.88 3.47 16.25
N LYS A 9 -4.89 3.64 15.38
CA LYS A 9 -4.69 3.97 13.97
C LYS A 9 -3.91 5.27 13.79
N LYS A 10 -4.17 6.28 14.62
CA LYS A 10 -3.52 7.61 14.52
C LYS A 10 -2.03 7.49 14.81
N THR A 11 -1.66 6.83 15.89
CA THR A 11 -0.24 6.59 16.25
C THR A 11 0.47 5.80 15.16
N ILE A 12 -0.16 4.76 14.59
CA ILE A 12 0.40 3.98 13.48
C ILE A 12 0.68 4.89 12.27
N SER A 13 -0.28 5.72 11.86
CA SER A 13 -0.12 6.55 10.68
C SER A 13 0.93 7.65 10.88
N GLU A 14 0.97 8.30 12.05
CA GLU A 14 1.97 9.30 12.40
C GLU A 14 3.40 8.71 12.41
N LEU A 15 3.60 7.56 13.06
CA LEU A 15 4.89 6.90 13.09
C LEU A 15 5.31 6.39 11.71
N THR A 16 4.36 5.87 10.91
CA THR A 16 4.62 5.46 9.54
C THR A 16 5.10 6.65 8.69
N ALA A 17 4.42 7.80 8.76
CA ALA A 17 4.82 9.00 8.04
C ALA A 17 6.22 9.49 8.47
N LYS A 18 6.52 9.51 9.78
CA LYS A 18 7.86 9.86 10.31
C LYS A 18 8.95 8.94 9.77
N MET A 19 8.74 7.63 9.81
CA MET A 19 9.70 6.65 9.30
C MET A 19 9.92 6.78 7.78
N LEU A 20 8.88 7.08 7.01
CA LEU A 20 9.00 7.32 5.57
C LEU A 20 9.84 8.57 5.26
N PHE A 21 9.72 9.64 6.05
CA PHE A 21 10.61 10.81 5.94
C PHE A 21 12.04 10.52 6.40
N GLU A 22 12.22 9.74 7.46
CA GLU A 22 13.54 9.38 8.01
C GLU A 22 14.42 8.64 7.00
N ILE A 23 13.80 7.79 6.17
CA ILE A 23 14.50 7.02 5.12
C ILE A 23 14.51 7.72 3.75
N ASP A 24 14.08 8.99 3.66
CA ASP A 24 13.93 9.74 2.41
C ASP A 24 13.06 9.01 1.35
N ALA A 25 12.01 8.31 1.79
CA ALA A 25 11.06 7.66 0.89
C ALA A 25 10.03 8.64 0.31
N VAL A 26 9.85 9.80 0.93
CA VAL A 26 8.88 10.85 0.54
C VAL A 26 9.60 12.07 0.01
N HIS A 27 9.11 12.59 -1.11
CA HIS A 27 9.65 13.80 -1.74
C HIS A 27 8.53 14.78 -2.10
N PHE A 28 8.74 16.06 -1.77
CA PHE A 28 7.88 17.17 -2.18
C PHE A 28 8.65 18.11 -3.12
N ARG A 29 8.02 18.49 -4.24
CA ARG A 29 8.57 19.40 -5.25
C ARG A 29 7.48 20.30 -5.82
N SER A 30 7.38 21.54 -5.35
CA SER A 30 6.39 22.51 -5.84
C SER A 30 6.80 23.18 -7.17
N ASP A 31 8.10 23.51 -7.33
CA ASP A 31 8.57 24.30 -8.47
C ASP A 31 8.89 23.44 -9.71
N LYS A 32 9.23 22.15 -9.50
CA LYS A 32 9.54 21.20 -10.58
C LYS A 32 8.86 19.86 -10.26
N PRO A 33 7.56 19.72 -10.57
CA PRO A 33 6.80 18.53 -10.26
C PRO A 33 7.37 17.26 -10.92
N PHE A 34 7.03 16.12 -10.33
CA PHE A 34 7.27 14.82 -10.95
C PHE A 34 6.27 14.62 -12.10
N ILE A 35 6.76 14.15 -13.24
CA ILE A 35 5.88 13.72 -14.35
C ILE A 35 5.90 12.19 -14.36
N PHE A 36 4.76 11.59 -14.06
CA PHE A 36 4.61 10.13 -14.06
C PHE A 36 4.49 9.60 -15.49
N THR A 37 4.68 8.29 -15.67
CA THR A 37 4.53 7.61 -16.97
C THR A 37 3.12 7.75 -17.55
N SER A 38 2.11 7.98 -16.71
CA SER A 38 0.74 8.33 -17.12
C SER A 38 0.62 9.72 -17.78
N GLY A 39 1.65 10.56 -17.67
CA GLY A 39 1.62 11.97 -18.05
C GLY A 39 1.13 12.91 -16.94
N THR A 40 0.72 12.38 -15.79
CA THR A 40 0.25 13.19 -14.66
C THR A 40 1.40 13.91 -13.97
N ALA A 41 1.26 15.22 -13.76
CA ALA A 41 2.18 16.00 -12.92
C ALA A 41 1.77 15.87 -11.45
N SER A 42 2.75 15.76 -10.55
CA SER A 42 2.54 15.63 -9.11
C SER A 42 3.62 16.37 -8.33
N PRO A 43 3.29 17.15 -7.29
CA PRO A 43 4.27 17.75 -6.40
C PRO A 43 4.81 16.76 -5.38
N VAL A 44 4.26 15.53 -5.33
CA VAL A 44 4.64 14.50 -4.38
C VAL A 44 5.07 13.21 -5.08
N TYR A 45 6.04 12.54 -4.47
CA TYR A 45 6.48 11.20 -4.88
C TYR A 45 6.81 10.37 -3.64
N ILE A 46 6.43 9.10 -3.64
CA ILE A 46 6.77 8.14 -2.61
C ILE A 46 7.41 6.89 -3.21
N ASP A 47 8.51 6.44 -2.62
CA ASP A 47 9.16 5.17 -2.95
C ASP A 47 9.13 4.22 -1.74
N CYS A 48 8.04 3.50 -1.59
CA CYS A 48 7.89 2.49 -0.54
C CYS A 48 8.90 1.33 -0.66
N ARG A 49 9.48 1.09 -1.85
CA ARG A 49 10.49 0.04 -2.06
C ARG A 49 11.78 0.31 -1.30
N LYS A 50 12.09 1.56 -0.96
CA LYS A 50 13.22 1.90 -0.09
C LYS A 50 13.15 1.22 1.27
N ILE A 51 11.93 0.97 1.79
CA ILE A 51 11.70 0.30 3.07
C ILE A 51 12.41 -1.05 3.14
N ILE A 52 12.55 -1.76 2.02
CA ILE A 52 13.23 -3.07 1.93
C ILE A 52 14.66 -2.99 2.48
N SER A 53 15.36 -1.87 2.24
CA SER A 53 16.76 -1.65 2.62
C SER A 53 16.93 -1.15 4.08
N TYR A 54 15.85 -0.86 4.79
CA TYR A 54 15.88 -0.32 6.17
C TYR A 54 15.24 -1.31 7.16
N PRO A 55 15.97 -2.31 7.66
CA PRO A 55 15.40 -3.46 8.38
C PRO A 55 14.63 -3.07 9.65
N ARG A 56 15.06 -2.04 10.40
CA ARG A 56 14.35 -1.58 11.61
C ARG A 56 13.00 -0.94 11.25
N VAL A 57 12.98 -0.01 10.30
CA VAL A 57 11.75 0.60 9.76
C VAL A 57 10.82 -0.46 9.19
N ARG A 58 11.35 -1.33 8.34
CA ARG A 58 10.61 -2.44 7.74
C ARG A 58 9.97 -3.33 8.80
N SER A 59 10.74 -3.77 9.79
CA SER A 59 10.22 -4.62 10.88
C SER A 59 9.06 -3.96 11.59
N THR A 60 9.22 -2.70 12.01
CA THR A 60 8.16 -1.94 12.70
C THR A 60 6.90 -1.79 11.85
N LEU A 61 7.05 -1.46 10.55
CA LEU A 61 5.89 -1.33 9.66
C LEU A 61 5.17 -2.67 9.44
N MET A 62 5.90 -3.79 9.40
CA MET A 62 5.28 -5.11 9.30
C MET A 62 4.57 -5.51 10.60
N ASP A 63 5.10 -5.15 11.76
CA ASP A 63 4.44 -5.35 13.06
C ASP A 63 3.15 -4.52 13.13
N PHE A 64 3.15 -3.27 12.66
CA PHE A 64 1.95 -2.45 12.52
C PHE A 64 0.93 -3.09 11.56
N GLY A 65 1.39 -3.60 10.40
CA GLY A 65 0.54 -4.28 9.44
C GLY A 65 -0.14 -5.51 10.04
N ALA A 66 0.60 -6.38 10.71
CA ALA A 66 0.06 -7.54 11.39
C ALA A 66 -0.96 -7.15 12.48
N SER A 67 -0.66 -6.11 13.27
CA SER A 67 -1.57 -5.57 14.29
C SER A 67 -2.87 -5.02 13.69
N VAL A 68 -2.79 -4.25 12.60
CA VAL A 68 -3.97 -3.72 11.89
C VAL A 68 -4.85 -4.84 11.35
N LEU A 69 -4.25 -5.87 10.76
CA LEU A 69 -4.96 -7.03 10.21
C LEU A 69 -5.62 -7.84 11.33
N ALA A 70 -4.90 -8.15 12.41
CA ALA A 70 -5.44 -8.88 13.55
C ALA A 70 -6.63 -8.14 14.19
N LYS A 71 -6.54 -6.81 14.34
CA LYS A 71 -7.60 -5.96 14.91
C LYS A 71 -8.82 -5.85 14.01
N ASN A 72 -8.62 -5.65 12.70
CA ASN A 72 -9.71 -5.30 11.78
C ASN A 72 -10.38 -6.52 11.14
N VAL A 73 -9.65 -7.63 11.03
CA VAL A 73 -10.13 -8.85 10.35
C VAL A 73 -10.20 -10.03 11.31
N GLY A 74 -9.14 -10.23 12.12
CA GLY A 74 -9.04 -11.33 13.08
C GLY A 74 -7.77 -12.16 12.86
N PHE A 75 -7.43 -12.99 13.86
CA PHE A 75 -6.17 -13.74 13.87
C PHE A 75 -6.17 -14.94 12.94
N GLU A 76 -7.32 -15.62 12.76
CA GLU A 76 -7.46 -16.88 12.02
C GLU A 76 -8.28 -16.69 10.73
N GLN A 77 -8.15 -15.53 10.07
CA GLN A 77 -8.95 -15.21 8.89
C GLN A 77 -8.23 -15.44 7.55
N PHE A 78 -6.94 -15.76 7.62
CA PHE A 78 -6.11 -16.01 6.44
C PHE A 78 -5.45 -17.37 6.52
N ASP A 79 -5.34 -18.04 5.38
CA ASP A 79 -4.66 -19.34 5.23
C ASP A 79 -3.30 -19.16 4.52
N ALA A 80 -3.13 -18.04 3.78
CA ALA A 80 -1.88 -17.69 3.11
C ALA A 80 -1.81 -16.19 2.80
N VAL A 81 -0.62 -15.73 2.42
CA VAL A 81 -0.34 -14.36 1.97
C VAL A 81 0.16 -14.40 0.53
N ALA A 82 -0.32 -13.52 -0.34
CA ALA A 82 0.15 -13.38 -1.71
C ALA A 82 0.66 -11.97 -1.99
N GLY A 83 1.87 -11.85 -2.57
CA GLY A 83 2.43 -10.59 -3.03
C GLY A 83 2.14 -10.31 -4.49
N GLY A 84 1.80 -9.06 -4.85
CA GLY A 84 1.74 -8.65 -6.25
C GLY A 84 3.13 -8.35 -6.83
N GLU A 85 3.43 -8.83 -8.04
CA GLU A 85 4.71 -8.53 -8.69
C GLU A 85 4.80 -7.05 -9.07
N THR A 86 5.90 -6.35 -8.71
CA THR A 86 7.16 -6.83 -8.14
C THR A 86 7.31 -6.35 -6.69
N ALA A 87 6.80 -5.17 -6.36
CA ALA A 87 7.02 -4.50 -5.09
C ALA A 87 6.31 -5.22 -3.92
N GLY A 88 5.17 -5.85 -4.16
CA GLY A 88 4.43 -6.59 -3.14
C GLY A 88 5.12 -7.86 -2.66
N ILE A 89 6.00 -8.48 -3.47
CA ILE A 89 6.65 -9.75 -3.12
C ILE A 89 7.42 -9.68 -1.79
N PRO A 90 8.38 -8.76 -1.59
CA PRO A 90 9.12 -8.70 -0.32
C PRO A 90 8.21 -8.38 0.87
N PHE A 91 7.24 -7.49 0.72
CA PHE A 91 6.32 -7.15 1.82
C PHE A 91 5.39 -8.31 2.17
N ALA A 92 4.93 -9.07 1.19
CA ALA A 92 4.17 -10.30 1.43
C ALA A 92 5.00 -11.33 2.20
N ALA A 93 6.27 -11.51 1.87
CA ALA A 93 7.16 -12.41 2.61
C ALA A 93 7.30 -12.00 4.08
N PHE A 94 7.51 -10.71 4.34
CA PHE A 94 7.65 -10.21 5.72
C PHE A 94 6.33 -10.26 6.52
N ILE A 95 5.18 -9.99 5.89
CA ILE A 95 3.87 -10.13 6.53
C ILE A 95 3.54 -11.61 6.78
N ALA A 96 3.81 -12.50 5.83
CA ALA A 96 3.62 -13.93 5.98
C ALA A 96 4.40 -14.49 7.18
N GLU A 97 5.66 -14.06 7.35
CA GLU A 97 6.48 -14.40 8.52
C GLU A 97 5.83 -13.93 9.84
N ARG A 98 5.32 -12.68 9.89
CA ARG A 98 4.64 -12.12 11.08
C ARG A 98 3.35 -12.85 11.43
N LEU A 99 2.62 -13.30 10.42
CA LEU A 99 1.36 -14.03 10.60
C LEU A 99 1.57 -15.54 10.71
N SER A 100 2.80 -16.04 10.55
CA SER A 100 3.14 -17.47 10.50
C SER A 100 2.33 -18.23 9.44
N LEU A 101 2.18 -17.61 8.24
CA LEU A 101 1.40 -18.15 7.14
C LEU A 101 2.28 -18.48 5.93
N PRO A 102 1.87 -19.46 5.08
CA PRO A 102 2.48 -19.70 3.79
C PRO A 102 2.45 -18.43 2.91
N MET A 103 3.47 -18.29 2.03
CA MET A 103 3.59 -17.17 1.10
C MET A 103 3.55 -17.63 -0.34
N GLN A 104 2.87 -16.84 -1.16
CA GLN A 104 2.75 -16.98 -2.62
C GLN A 104 3.00 -15.62 -3.27
N TYR A 105 3.13 -15.56 -4.62
CA TYR A 105 3.07 -14.29 -5.31
C TYR A 105 2.40 -14.39 -6.69
N VAL A 106 1.84 -13.25 -7.13
CA VAL A 106 1.11 -13.13 -8.38
C VAL A 106 1.94 -12.33 -9.37
N ARG A 107 2.18 -12.92 -10.54
CA ARG A 107 2.93 -12.30 -11.64
C ARG A 107 2.05 -11.31 -12.41
N LYS A 108 2.68 -10.31 -13.01
CA LYS A 108 2.02 -9.38 -13.95
C LYS A 108 1.72 -10.04 -15.31
N LYS A 109 2.53 -11.04 -15.69
CA LYS A 109 2.41 -11.76 -16.97
C LYS A 109 2.48 -13.26 -16.74
N PRO A 110 1.69 -14.05 -17.47
CA PRO A 110 1.73 -15.51 -17.38
C PRO A 110 3.11 -16.07 -17.71
N LYS A 111 3.47 -17.17 -17.06
CA LYS A 111 4.65 -17.98 -17.40
C LYS A 111 4.21 -19.06 -18.36
N GLY A 112 4.49 -18.90 -19.66
CA GLY A 112 4.35 -19.85 -20.76
C GLY A 112 3.20 -20.87 -20.73
N PHE A 113 3.25 -21.87 -19.87
CA PHE A 113 2.29 -22.99 -19.82
C PHE A 113 1.90 -23.33 -18.37
N GLY A 114 0.63 -23.70 -18.14
CA GLY A 114 0.11 -24.20 -16.86
C GLY A 114 -1.21 -23.57 -16.44
N ARG A 115 -1.97 -24.28 -15.60
CA ARG A 115 -3.29 -23.89 -15.12
C ARG A 115 -3.25 -22.59 -14.30
N ASP A 116 -2.14 -22.38 -13.58
CA ASP A 116 -1.94 -21.24 -12.67
C ASP A 116 -0.72 -20.39 -13.09
N ALA A 117 -0.59 -20.13 -14.38
CA ALA A 117 0.55 -19.47 -15.02
C ALA A 117 0.91 -18.07 -14.43
N LEU A 118 0.01 -17.49 -13.61
CA LEU A 118 0.20 -16.21 -12.92
C LEU A 118 0.62 -16.34 -11.47
N ILE A 119 0.54 -17.53 -10.85
CA ILE A 119 0.80 -17.69 -9.41
C ILE A 119 2.03 -18.58 -9.21
N GLU A 120 2.91 -18.13 -8.35
CA GLU A 120 4.04 -18.90 -7.88
C GLU A 120 3.84 -19.25 -6.40
N GLY A 121 4.07 -20.51 -6.05
CA GLY A 121 3.76 -21.10 -4.75
C GLY A 121 2.63 -22.11 -4.85
N ASP A 122 2.23 -22.67 -3.70
CA ASP A 122 1.19 -23.71 -3.60
C ASP A 122 -0.15 -23.07 -3.24
N ILE A 123 -1.02 -22.87 -4.26
CA ILE A 123 -2.37 -22.32 -4.07
C ILE A 123 -3.40 -23.45 -4.02
N LYS A 124 -4.35 -23.37 -3.09
CA LYS A 124 -5.41 -24.37 -2.91
C LYS A 124 -6.79 -23.76 -3.11
N GLU A 125 -7.71 -24.56 -3.65
CA GLU A 125 -9.10 -24.16 -3.80
C GLU A 125 -9.72 -23.83 -2.44
N GLY A 126 -10.48 -22.73 -2.39
CA GLY A 126 -11.10 -22.23 -1.15
C GLY A 126 -10.16 -21.58 -0.14
N GLN A 127 -8.85 -21.54 -0.40
CA GLN A 127 -7.86 -20.91 0.49
C GLN A 127 -8.11 -19.41 0.61
N ARG A 128 -8.17 -18.89 1.84
CA ARG A 128 -8.37 -17.47 2.13
C ARG A 128 -7.03 -16.74 2.09
N ILE A 129 -6.85 -15.90 1.10
CA ILE A 129 -5.57 -15.26 0.82
C ILE A 129 -5.63 -13.76 1.12
N LEU A 130 -4.65 -13.27 1.88
CA LEU A 130 -4.37 -11.85 2.03
C LEU A 130 -3.50 -11.39 0.86
N LEU A 131 -3.97 -10.44 0.04
CA LEU A 131 -3.15 -9.80 -0.99
C LEU A 131 -2.33 -8.66 -0.38
N VAL A 132 -1.01 -8.63 -0.63
CA VAL A 132 -0.09 -7.61 -0.09
C VAL A 132 0.62 -6.88 -1.23
N GLU A 133 0.70 -5.57 -1.11
CA GLU A 133 1.42 -4.68 -2.01
C GLU A 133 2.13 -3.57 -1.21
N ASP A 134 2.99 -2.78 -1.87
CA ASP A 134 3.68 -1.65 -1.24
C ASP A 134 2.76 -0.45 -1.05
N LEU A 135 2.04 -0.07 -2.10
CA LEU A 135 1.12 1.07 -2.09
C LEU A 135 -0.08 0.84 -3.01
N THR A 136 -1.10 1.67 -2.85
CA THR A 136 -2.18 1.78 -3.83
C THR A 136 -2.55 3.23 -4.12
N THR A 137 -2.87 3.51 -5.38
CA THR A 137 -3.42 4.78 -5.88
C THR A 137 -4.93 4.64 -6.06
N ASP A 138 -5.36 4.11 -7.20
CA ASP A 138 -6.75 3.90 -7.62
C ASP A 138 -7.28 2.46 -7.40
N GLY A 139 -6.42 1.54 -6.95
CA GLY A 139 -6.79 0.15 -6.65
C GLY A 139 -6.78 -0.79 -7.86
N GLY A 140 -6.61 -0.31 -9.08
CA GLY A 140 -6.73 -1.14 -10.29
C GLY A 140 -5.80 -2.35 -10.32
N SER A 141 -4.54 -2.20 -9.95
CA SER A 141 -3.59 -3.33 -9.89
C SER A 141 -3.99 -4.38 -8.83
N LYS A 142 -4.57 -3.93 -7.69
CA LYS A 142 -5.04 -4.84 -6.63
C LYS A 142 -6.18 -5.71 -7.10
N LEU A 143 -7.11 -5.14 -7.86
CA LEU A 143 -8.22 -5.90 -8.47
C LEU A 143 -7.70 -6.93 -9.47
N ASN A 144 -6.72 -6.58 -10.30
CA ASN A 144 -6.12 -7.50 -11.25
C ASN A 144 -5.46 -8.70 -10.55
N PHE A 145 -4.67 -8.47 -9.50
CA PHE A 145 -4.05 -9.54 -8.73
C PHE A 145 -5.07 -10.38 -7.96
N ALA A 146 -6.07 -9.75 -7.31
CA ALA A 146 -7.13 -10.46 -6.62
C ALA A 146 -7.92 -11.36 -7.57
N ASN A 147 -8.24 -10.87 -8.77
CA ASN A 147 -8.95 -11.66 -9.79
C ASN A 147 -8.12 -12.84 -10.32
N ALA A 148 -6.79 -12.69 -10.44
CA ALA A 148 -5.91 -13.80 -10.79
C ALA A 148 -5.93 -14.92 -9.73
N ILE A 149 -5.88 -14.54 -8.44
CA ILE A 149 -5.96 -15.49 -7.32
C ILE A 149 -7.34 -16.15 -7.27
N ARG A 150 -8.42 -15.40 -7.43
CA ARG A 150 -9.81 -15.93 -7.46
C ARG A 150 -10.00 -16.90 -8.63
N LYS A 151 -9.41 -16.61 -9.79
CA LYS A 151 -9.44 -17.49 -10.96
C LYS A 151 -8.73 -18.83 -10.72
N ALA A 152 -7.76 -18.87 -9.83
CA ALA A 152 -7.09 -20.08 -9.37
C ALA A 152 -7.90 -20.87 -8.32
N GLY A 153 -9.10 -20.40 -7.94
CA GLY A 153 -10.01 -21.07 -7.01
C GLY A 153 -9.92 -20.60 -5.56
N ALA A 154 -9.04 -19.66 -5.24
CA ALA A 154 -8.90 -19.14 -3.87
C ALA A 154 -9.83 -17.92 -3.61
N ILE A 155 -9.95 -17.55 -2.33
CA ILE A 155 -10.78 -16.46 -1.84
C ILE A 155 -9.87 -15.28 -1.47
N VAL A 156 -10.15 -14.08 -2.01
CA VAL A 156 -9.44 -12.84 -1.68
C VAL A 156 -10.45 -11.76 -1.38
N ASN A 157 -10.57 -11.40 -0.11
CA ASN A 157 -11.49 -10.36 0.36
C ASN A 157 -10.76 -9.20 1.04
N HIS A 158 -9.45 -9.32 1.22
CA HIS A 158 -8.63 -8.33 1.92
C HIS A 158 -7.32 -8.08 1.18
N THR A 159 -6.94 -6.81 1.11
CA THR A 159 -5.62 -6.39 0.64
C THR A 159 -4.98 -5.45 1.66
N PHE A 160 -3.68 -5.62 1.89
CA PHE A 160 -2.88 -4.77 2.75
C PHE A 160 -1.83 -4.03 1.92
N VAL A 161 -1.67 -2.74 2.18
CA VAL A 161 -0.61 -1.90 1.64
C VAL A 161 0.03 -1.08 2.76
N ILE A 162 1.29 -0.70 2.60
CA ILE A 162 1.92 0.22 3.55
C ILE A 162 1.33 1.62 3.37
N PHE A 163 1.12 2.03 2.12
CA PHE A 163 0.71 3.40 1.80
C PHE A 163 -0.51 3.44 0.87
N TYR A 164 -1.51 4.22 1.25
CA TYR A 164 -2.68 4.52 0.42
C TYR A 164 -2.68 6.00 0.03
N TYR A 165 -2.85 6.30 -1.25
CA TYR A 165 -2.84 7.69 -1.74
C TYR A 165 -3.96 8.53 -1.15
N ASP A 166 -5.17 7.98 -1.03
CA ASP A 166 -6.37 8.63 -0.47
C ASP A 166 -6.71 10.01 -1.08
N ILE A 167 -6.49 10.14 -2.39
CA ILE A 167 -6.79 11.34 -3.18
C ILE A 167 -7.76 11.06 -4.34
N PHE A 168 -8.07 9.80 -4.59
CA PHE A 168 -9.03 9.38 -5.61
C PHE A 168 -10.31 8.88 -4.94
N LYS A 169 -11.40 9.65 -5.07
CA LYS A 169 -12.66 9.46 -4.31
C LYS A 169 -13.29 8.07 -4.44
N ASP A 170 -13.14 7.43 -5.59
CA ASP A 170 -13.83 6.16 -5.91
C ASP A 170 -13.01 4.91 -5.57
N THR A 171 -11.79 5.04 -5.06
CA THR A 171 -10.89 3.89 -4.81
C THR A 171 -11.50 2.89 -3.84
N ILE A 172 -11.94 3.36 -2.67
CA ILE A 172 -12.49 2.47 -1.63
C ILE A 172 -13.79 1.81 -2.12
N SER A 173 -14.71 2.57 -2.69
CA SER A 173 -15.97 2.04 -3.21
C SER A 173 -15.75 1.05 -4.35
N SER A 174 -14.82 1.33 -5.25
CA SER A 174 -14.44 0.42 -6.34
C SER A 174 -13.90 -0.91 -5.81
N LEU A 175 -13.01 -0.88 -4.82
CA LEU A 175 -12.49 -2.08 -4.20
C LEU A 175 -13.59 -2.86 -3.46
N GLN A 176 -14.42 -2.20 -2.68
CA GLN A 176 -15.53 -2.82 -1.93
C GLN A 176 -16.59 -3.44 -2.84
N ASN A 177 -16.95 -2.76 -3.93
CA ASN A 177 -17.87 -3.31 -4.95
C ASN A 177 -17.33 -4.59 -5.61
N ASN A 178 -16.01 -4.78 -5.57
CA ASN A 178 -15.34 -6.00 -6.01
C ASN A 178 -14.98 -6.94 -4.85
N SER A 179 -15.64 -6.80 -3.68
CA SER A 179 -15.42 -7.63 -2.49
C SER A 179 -13.95 -7.64 -2.04
N LEU A 180 -13.27 -6.49 -2.09
CA LEU A 180 -11.89 -6.35 -1.66
C LEU A 180 -11.76 -5.20 -0.66
N ASN A 181 -11.49 -5.52 0.61
CA ASN A 181 -11.32 -4.56 1.69
C ASN A 181 -9.85 -4.12 1.78
N LEU A 182 -9.61 -2.81 1.76
CA LEU A 182 -8.28 -2.23 1.84
C LEU A 182 -7.87 -1.96 3.29
N HIS A 183 -6.68 -2.44 3.67
CA HIS A 183 -5.99 -2.12 4.91
C HIS A 183 -4.68 -1.40 4.60
N TYR A 184 -4.36 -0.34 5.36
CA TYR A 184 -3.18 0.49 5.12
C TYR A 184 -2.66 1.11 6.42
N LEU A 185 -1.42 1.58 6.41
CA LEU A 185 -0.78 2.21 7.57
C LEU A 185 -0.87 3.74 7.53
N ALA A 186 -0.61 4.35 6.38
CA ALA A 186 -0.63 5.82 6.23
C ALA A 186 -1.14 6.25 4.85
N THR A 187 -1.54 7.52 4.78
CA THR A 187 -2.01 8.22 3.58
C THR A 187 -1.16 9.46 3.29
N TRP A 188 -1.40 10.12 2.14
CA TRP A 188 -0.79 11.43 1.87
C TRP A 188 -1.20 12.51 2.87
N TRP A 189 -2.39 12.40 3.47
CA TRP A 189 -2.84 13.35 4.50
C TRP A 189 -2.03 13.20 5.79
N ASP A 190 -1.71 11.98 6.21
CA ASP A 190 -0.84 11.71 7.36
C ASP A 190 0.58 12.24 7.10
N VAL A 191 1.09 12.03 5.89
CA VAL A 191 2.41 12.53 5.46
C VAL A 191 2.45 14.05 5.41
N LEU A 192 1.41 14.72 4.88
CA LEU A 192 1.33 16.19 4.87
C LEU A 192 1.30 16.76 6.29
N ASN A 193 0.51 16.16 7.19
CA ASN A 193 0.44 16.58 8.58
C ASN A 193 1.80 16.43 9.27
N CYS A 194 2.46 15.30 9.09
CA CYS A 194 3.81 15.06 9.60
C CYS A 194 4.83 16.08 9.03
N ALA A 195 4.74 16.42 7.74
CA ALA A 195 5.62 17.42 7.12
C ALA A 195 5.44 18.81 7.73
N LYS A 196 4.19 19.19 8.03
CA LYS A 196 3.88 20.47 8.73
C LYS A 196 4.51 20.50 10.12
N GLU A 197 4.43 19.42 10.88
CA GLU A 197 5.03 19.31 12.22
C GLU A 197 6.56 19.33 12.20
N LEU A 198 7.18 18.69 11.21
CA LEU A 198 8.64 18.59 11.10
C LEU A 198 9.31 19.90 10.65
N ASN A 199 8.55 20.88 10.15
CA ASN A 199 9.05 22.15 9.59
C ASN A 199 10.15 21.95 8.53
N LYS A 200 10.08 20.86 7.74
CA LYS A 200 11.08 20.52 6.71
C LYS A 200 10.89 21.24 5.39
N PHE A 201 9.69 21.78 5.16
CA PHE A 201 9.29 22.38 3.89
C PHE A 201 8.75 23.78 4.11
N ASP A 202 8.96 24.66 3.13
CA ASP A 202 8.39 26.00 3.15
C ASP A 202 6.86 25.97 2.98
N GLN A 203 6.21 27.06 3.38
CA GLN A 203 4.75 27.20 3.32
C GLN A 203 4.19 27.07 1.90
N LYS A 204 4.93 27.54 0.89
CA LYS A 204 4.54 27.47 -0.52
C LYS A 204 4.47 26.01 -0.98
N THR A 205 5.48 25.21 -0.62
CA THR A 205 5.53 23.78 -0.95
C THR A 205 4.40 23.01 -0.25
N LEU A 206 4.18 23.24 1.04
CA LEU A 206 3.10 22.59 1.79
C LEU A 206 1.72 22.93 1.20
N GLN A 207 1.49 24.22 0.84
CA GLN A 207 0.24 24.64 0.22
C GLN A 207 0.04 24.01 -1.16
N SER A 208 1.10 23.92 -1.97
CA SER A 208 1.05 23.27 -3.29
C SER A 208 0.69 21.78 -3.17
N VAL A 209 1.28 21.07 -2.20
CA VAL A 209 0.94 19.67 -1.89
C VAL A 209 -0.52 19.57 -1.46
N GLU A 210 -0.99 20.40 -0.53
CA GLU A 210 -2.39 20.36 -0.05
C GLU A 210 -3.38 20.63 -1.19
N ASN A 211 -3.09 21.58 -2.08
CA ASN A 211 -3.92 21.85 -3.27
C ASN A 211 -3.99 20.63 -4.20
N PHE A 212 -2.87 19.97 -4.43
CA PHE A 212 -2.82 18.73 -5.21
C PHE A 212 -3.64 17.62 -4.58
N LEU A 213 -3.51 17.39 -3.27
CA LEU A 213 -4.26 16.33 -2.60
C LEU A 213 -5.77 16.54 -2.66
N ASN A 214 -6.23 17.80 -2.62
CA ASN A 214 -7.64 18.16 -2.77
C ASN A 214 -8.15 18.03 -4.21
N ASN A 215 -7.34 18.38 -5.22
CA ASN A 215 -7.74 18.36 -6.62
C ASN A 215 -6.58 17.95 -7.54
N PRO A 216 -6.22 16.65 -7.54
CA PRO A 216 -5.03 16.16 -8.26
C PRO A 216 -5.11 16.36 -9.78
N LYS A 217 -6.30 16.29 -10.37
CA LYS A 217 -6.47 16.42 -11.84
C LYS A 217 -6.25 17.83 -12.31
N ASP A 218 -6.86 18.82 -11.68
CA ASP A 218 -6.74 20.21 -12.09
C ASP A 218 -5.34 20.74 -11.76
N TRP A 219 -4.82 20.41 -10.57
CA TRP A 219 -3.43 20.75 -10.22
C TRP A 219 -2.45 20.19 -11.25
N SER A 220 -2.62 18.94 -11.69
CA SER A 220 -1.74 18.33 -12.69
C SER A 220 -1.76 19.11 -14.02
N LYS A 221 -2.94 19.48 -14.54
CA LYS A 221 -3.08 20.26 -15.78
C LYS A 221 -2.41 21.62 -15.69
N GLU A 222 -2.58 22.31 -14.57
CA GLU A 222 -1.99 23.65 -14.33
C GLU A 222 -0.46 23.60 -14.19
N ASN A 223 0.10 22.43 -13.86
CA ASN A 223 1.53 22.23 -13.61
C ASN A 223 2.22 21.32 -14.65
N GLY A 224 1.72 21.29 -15.88
CA GLY A 224 2.38 20.66 -17.03
C GLY A 224 2.09 19.16 -17.20
N GLY A 225 1.10 18.63 -16.49
CA GLY A 225 0.55 17.29 -16.73
C GLY A 225 -0.43 17.24 -17.90
N LYS A 226 -0.67 16.02 -18.38
CA LYS A 226 -1.64 15.73 -19.44
C LYS A 226 -2.99 15.33 -18.87
#